data_f2db612eb0e92ba596367b20390508c2
#
_entry.id   f2db612eb0e92ba596367b20390508c2
#
_cell.length_a   1.000
_cell.length_b   1.000
_cell.length_c   1.000
_cell.angle_alpha   90.00
_cell.angle_beta   90.00
_cell.angle_gamma   90.00
#
_symmetry.space_group_name_H-M   'P 1'
#
loop_
_entity.id
_entity.type
_entity.pdbx_description
1 polymer ?
#
loop_
_entity_poly.entity_id
_entity_poly.type
_entity_poly.pdbx_seq_one_letter_code
_entity_poly.pdbx_strand_id
1 'polypeptide(L)'
;PAETQTPAPTEAPTEAPTATPTQAPTQVPDPTAGWPDNIAVQELANYGFAVTSATTTIYEYTGWQDIDGTTYYYDPSTHQPVTGQQVIQGNVYTFAADGALNRTARGIDVSKFQGNIDWNAVKSDGITFAIIRCGYRGYGSGALVEDSTYRRNIQGAINAGLRVGVYFYSQAINEAEAVEEASMVLSLVSGYSLPLGVYYDTESVGGGRANALSAAERTACAVAFCETIRSAGYSA
;
A
#
# COMPACT_ATOMS: atom_id res chain seq x y z
N PRO A 1 32.45 -14.80 21.04
CA PRO A 1 31.68 -13.74 21.59
C PRO A 1 30.46 -13.56 20.70
N ALA A 2 29.27 -13.77 21.27
CA ALA A 2 28.01 -13.58 20.57
C ALA A 2 27.76 -12.05 20.43
N GLU A 3 27.68 -11.57 19.21
CA GLU A 3 27.26 -10.20 18.97
C GLU A 3 25.77 -10.10 19.34
N THR A 4 25.52 -9.27 20.35
CA THR A 4 24.16 -8.91 20.75
C THR A 4 23.65 -7.86 19.72
N GLN A 5 22.92 -8.31 18.72
CA GLN A 5 22.22 -7.39 17.83
C GLN A 5 21.06 -6.75 18.59
N THR A 6 21.12 -5.45 18.74
CA THR A 6 19.98 -4.64 19.20
C THR A 6 18.87 -4.82 18.18
N PRO A 7 17.63 -5.18 18.58
CA PRO A 7 16.50 -5.25 17.64
C PRO A 7 16.32 -3.87 17.01
N ALA A 8 16.12 -3.85 15.69
CA ALA A 8 15.69 -2.64 14.99
C ALA A 8 14.39 -2.13 15.63
N PRO A 9 14.21 -0.82 15.78
CA PRO A 9 12.97 -0.29 16.32
C PRO A 9 11.80 -0.80 15.47
N THR A 10 10.83 -1.39 16.12
CA THR A 10 9.56 -1.74 15.52
C THR A 10 8.89 -0.41 15.14
N GLU A 11 8.97 -0.02 13.88
CA GLU A 11 8.15 1.07 13.42
C GLU A 11 6.69 0.68 13.64
N ALA A 12 5.98 1.58 14.30
CA ALA A 12 4.53 1.48 14.44
C ALA A 12 3.90 1.34 13.05
N PRO A 13 2.76 0.63 12.92
CA PRO A 13 2.06 0.52 11.65
C PRO A 13 1.95 1.91 11.02
N THR A 14 2.45 2.07 9.80
CA THR A 14 2.34 3.33 9.08
C THR A 14 0.85 3.66 9.03
N GLU A 15 0.43 4.63 9.81
CA GLU A 15 -0.93 5.16 9.72
C GLU A 15 -1.17 5.52 8.26
N ALA A 16 -2.34 5.18 7.75
CA ALA A 16 -2.79 5.72 6.47
C ALA A 16 -2.49 7.22 6.47
N PRO A 17 -1.87 7.76 5.40
CA PRO A 17 -1.44 9.15 5.42
C PRO A 17 -2.58 10.02 5.92
N THR A 18 -2.32 10.79 6.97
CA THR A 18 -3.29 11.78 7.44
C THR A 18 -3.52 12.71 6.26
N ALA A 19 -4.67 12.55 5.62
CA ALA A 19 -5.00 13.33 4.44
C ALA A 19 -5.16 14.79 4.88
N THR A 20 -4.08 15.53 4.79
CA THR A 20 -4.20 16.99 4.79
C THR A 20 -4.67 17.32 3.38
N PRO A 21 -5.84 17.96 3.20
CA PRO A 21 -6.32 18.35 1.89
C PRO A 21 -5.22 19.20 1.22
N THR A 22 -4.63 18.67 0.15
CA THR A 22 -3.50 19.33 -0.51
C THR A 22 -3.97 20.58 -1.29
N GLN A 23 -5.29 20.66 -1.51
CA GLN A 23 -5.95 21.86 -2.08
C GLN A 23 -7.37 21.97 -1.53
N ALA A 24 -7.80 23.19 -1.26
CA ALA A 24 -9.23 23.46 -1.11
C ALA A 24 -9.95 23.00 -2.39
N PRO A 25 -11.13 22.38 -2.29
CA PRO A 25 -11.89 21.98 -3.47
C PRO A 25 -12.05 23.17 -4.40
N THR A 26 -11.80 22.96 -5.68
CA THR A 26 -12.02 23.99 -6.68
C THR A 26 -13.53 24.21 -6.78
N GLN A 27 -13.98 25.37 -6.34
CA GLN A 27 -15.38 25.72 -6.45
C GLN A 27 -15.71 25.91 -7.92
N VAL A 28 -16.58 25.05 -8.47
CA VAL A 28 -17.16 25.28 -9.80
C VAL A 28 -18.00 26.56 -9.70
N PRO A 29 -17.85 27.51 -10.63
CA PRO A 29 -18.66 28.70 -10.62
C PRO A 29 -20.14 28.33 -10.56
N ASP A 30 -20.86 28.90 -9.61
CA ASP A 30 -22.31 28.76 -9.52
C ASP A 30 -22.90 29.21 -10.86
N PRO A 31 -23.60 28.34 -11.62
CA PRO A 31 -24.20 28.69 -12.88
C PRO A 31 -25.25 29.82 -12.73
N THR A 32 -25.66 30.12 -11.52
CA THR A 32 -26.57 31.23 -11.18
C THR A 32 -25.80 32.46 -10.68
N ALA A 33 -24.47 32.45 -10.64
CA ALA A 33 -23.64 33.56 -10.21
C ALA A 33 -23.90 34.79 -11.13
N GLY A 34 -24.45 35.83 -10.55
CA GLY A 34 -24.86 37.06 -11.28
C GLY A 34 -26.35 37.13 -11.59
N TRP A 35 -27.13 36.14 -11.19
CA TRP A 35 -28.58 36.24 -11.22
C TRP A 35 -29.09 37.09 -10.05
N PRO A 36 -30.13 37.91 -10.24
CA PRO A 36 -30.67 38.69 -9.14
C PRO A 36 -31.19 37.78 -8.03
N ASP A 37 -30.87 38.08 -6.78
CA ASP A 37 -31.27 37.32 -5.58
C ASP A 37 -32.80 37.19 -5.40
N ASN A 38 -33.58 37.80 -6.23
CA ASN A 38 -35.04 37.87 -6.18
C ASN A 38 -35.75 37.10 -7.27
N ILE A 39 -35.08 36.31 -8.09
CA ILE A 39 -35.74 35.38 -8.99
C ILE A 39 -36.45 34.34 -8.13
N ALA A 40 -37.81 34.44 -8.12
CA ALA A 40 -38.60 33.49 -7.36
C ALA A 40 -38.36 32.07 -7.90
N VAL A 41 -38.19 31.11 -6.97
CA VAL A 41 -38.04 29.68 -7.27
C VAL A 41 -39.07 29.18 -8.31
N GLN A 42 -40.23 29.80 -8.35
CA GLN A 42 -41.32 29.52 -9.26
C GLN A 42 -41.02 29.93 -10.69
N GLU A 43 -40.23 30.98 -10.93
CA GLU A 43 -39.85 31.39 -12.29
C GLU A 43 -38.83 30.43 -12.90
N LEU A 44 -37.90 29.92 -12.11
CA LEU A 44 -36.93 28.92 -12.56
C LEU A 44 -37.60 27.58 -12.92
N ALA A 45 -38.64 27.18 -12.17
CA ALA A 45 -39.42 25.99 -12.49
C ALA A 45 -40.17 26.11 -13.83
N ASN A 46 -40.56 27.30 -14.22
CA ASN A 46 -41.23 27.57 -15.52
C ASN A 46 -40.28 27.38 -16.71
N TYR A 47 -38.97 27.40 -16.50
CA TYR A 47 -37.96 27.10 -17.53
C TYR A 47 -37.46 25.64 -17.48
N GLY A 48 -38.15 24.77 -16.73
CA GLY A 48 -37.83 23.33 -16.67
C GLY A 48 -36.65 22.97 -15.74
N PHE A 49 -36.23 23.89 -14.88
CA PHE A 49 -35.23 23.62 -13.88
C PHE A 49 -35.87 23.10 -12.59
N ALA A 50 -35.44 21.94 -12.11
CA ALA A 50 -35.80 21.47 -10.78
C ALA A 50 -35.02 22.30 -9.74
N VAL A 51 -35.70 23.30 -9.15
CA VAL A 51 -35.07 24.10 -8.09
C VAL A 51 -35.34 23.43 -6.76
N THR A 52 -34.35 22.70 -6.26
CA THR A 52 -34.27 22.35 -4.83
C THR A 52 -33.62 23.53 -4.11
N SER A 53 -34.22 23.99 -3.04
CA SER A 53 -33.86 25.20 -2.29
C SER A 53 -32.56 25.05 -1.46
N ALA A 54 -31.56 24.41 -2.05
CA ALA A 54 -30.22 24.33 -1.48
C ALA A 54 -29.23 24.86 -2.51
N THR A 55 -28.45 25.85 -2.14
CA THR A 55 -27.26 26.24 -2.89
C THR A 55 -26.33 25.03 -2.91
N THR A 56 -26.38 24.24 -3.99
CA THR A 56 -25.50 23.10 -4.13
C THR A 56 -24.15 23.62 -4.60
N THR A 57 -23.22 23.77 -3.69
CA THR A 57 -21.83 24.02 -4.06
C THR A 57 -21.27 22.72 -4.60
N ILE A 58 -20.94 22.67 -5.89
CA ILE A 58 -20.31 21.52 -6.51
C ILE A 58 -18.80 21.67 -6.26
N TYR A 59 -18.24 20.73 -5.52
CA TYR A 59 -16.81 20.63 -5.32
C TYR A 59 -16.25 19.50 -6.19
N GLU A 60 -15.20 19.79 -6.94
CA GLU A 60 -14.41 18.76 -7.61
C GLU A 60 -13.25 18.36 -6.73
N TYR A 61 -13.36 17.21 -6.11
CA TYR A 61 -12.28 16.65 -5.31
C TYR A 61 -11.30 15.90 -6.20
N THR A 62 -10.01 15.95 -5.83
CA THR A 62 -8.94 15.16 -6.42
C THR A 62 -8.00 14.66 -5.34
N GLY A 63 -7.49 13.44 -5.52
CA GLY A 63 -6.57 12.86 -4.55
C GLY A 63 -7.22 12.56 -3.20
N TRP A 64 -6.39 12.54 -2.16
CA TRP A 64 -6.85 12.26 -0.79
C TRP A 64 -7.69 13.39 -0.23
N GLN A 65 -8.84 13.04 0.33
CA GLN A 65 -9.78 13.95 0.98
C GLN A 65 -10.25 13.36 2.30
N ASP A 66 -10.35 14.19 3.33
CA ASP A 66 -11.02 13.85 4.60
C ASP A 66 -12.30 14.68 4.69
N ILE A 67 -13.43 14.00 4.64
CA ILE A 67 -14.75 14.62 4.65
C ILE A 67 -15.51 14.05 5.84
N ASP A 68 -15.84 14.91 6.81
CA ASP A 68 -16.54 14.54 8.05
C ASP A 68 -15.87 13.37 8.80
N GLY A 69 -14.53 13.36 8.82
CA GLY A 69 -13.73 12.33 9.50
C GLY A 69 -13.63 11.00 8.74
N THR A 70 -14.17 10.94 7.52
CA THR A 70 -14.05 9.79 6.61
C THR A 70 -13.08 10.12 5.49
N THR A 71 -12.08 9.27 5.29
CA THR A 71 -11.06 9.47 4.24
C THR A 71 -11.51 8.82 2.93
N TYR A 72 -11.36 9.57 1.84
CA TYR A 72 -11.63 9.15 0.46
C TYR A 72 -10.41 9.40 -0.42
N TYR A 73 -10.34 8.73 -1.55
CA TYR A 73 -9.45 9.11 -2.64
C TYR A 73 -10.27 9.34 -3.90
N TYR A 74 -10.17 10.56 -4.44
CA TYR A 74 -10.88 10.93 -5.66
C TYR A 74 -9.93 10.80 -6.85
N ASP A 75 -10.37 10.06 -7.86
CA ASP A 75 -9.63 9.91 -9.11
C ASP A 75 -9.45 11.27 -9.79
N PRO A 76 -8.20 11.66 -10.13
CA PRO A 76 -7.92 12.99 -10.68
C PRO A 76 -8.57 13.27 -12.03
N SER A 77 -9.01 12.22 -12.75
CA SER A 77 -9.60 12.36 -14.10
C SER A 77 -11.11 12.37 -14.08
N THR A 78 -11.71 11.61 -13.16
CA THR A 78 -13.16 11.46 -13.08
C THR A 78 -13.78 12.27 -11.97
N HIS A 79 -12.99 12.77 -11.02
CA HIS A 79 -13.42 13.46 -9.81
C HIS A 79 -14.41 12.65 -8.96
N GLN A 80 -14.38 11.31 -9.12
CA GLN A 80 -15.23 10.41 -8.36
C GLN A 80 -14.41 9.68 -7.30
N PRO A 81 -15.01 9.34 -6.15
CA PRO A 81 -14.33 8.54 -5.15
C PRO A 81 -14.08 7.14 -5.72
N VAL A 82 -12.86 6.66 -5.57
CA VAL A 82 -12.53 5.29 -5.97
C VAL A 82 -13.13 4.29 -5.02
N THR A 83 -13.40 3.07 -5.51
CA THR A 83 -13.97 1.98 -4.71
C THR A 83 -13.17 0.70 -4.91
N GLY A 84 -13.36 -0.28 -4.02
CA GLY A 84 -12.64 -1.55 -4.08
C GLY A 84 -11.15 -1.40 -3.78
N GLN A 85 -10.35 -2.33 -4.30
CA GLN A 85 -8.91 -2.29 -4.11
C GLN A 85 -8.24 -1.38 -5.14
N GLN A 86 -7.41 -0.46 -4.67
CA GLN A 86 -6.69 0.52 -5.48
C GLN A 86 -5.20 0.54 -5.11
N VAL A 87 -4.35 0.77 -6.11
CA VAL A 87 -2.92 1.03 -5.90
C VAL A 87 -2.67 2.52 -6.08
N ILE A 88 -2.33 3.21 -4.99
CA ILE A 88 -2.11 4.66 -4.97
C ILE A 88 -0.70 4.91 -4.47
N GLN A 89 0.14 5.53 -5.29
CA GLN A 89 1.56 5.80 -4.96
C GLN A 89 2.32 4.55 -4.49
N GLY A 90 2.04 3.39 -5.10
CA GLY A 90 2.68 2.12 -4.78
C GLY A 90 2.08 1.38 -3.58
N ASN A 91 1.16 1.97 -2.84
CA ASN A 91 0.49 1.33 -1.71
C ASN A 91 -0.91 0.82 -2.10
N VAL A 92 -1.28 -0.31 -1.53
CA VAL A 92 -2.59 -0.93 -1.76
C VAL A 92 -3.58 -0.48 -0.70
N TYR A 93 -4.67 0.13 -1.14
CA TYR A 93 -5.78 0.58 -0.29
C TYR A 93 -7.06 -0.16 -0.67
N THR A 94 -7.96 -0.31 0.28
CA THR A 94 -9.30 -0.86 0.03
C THR A 94 -10.34 0.18 0.43
N PHE A 95 -11.24 0.48 -0.48
CA PHE A 95 -12.34 1.41 -0.26
C PHE A 95 -13.68 0.66 -0.27
N ALA A 96 -14.60 1.09 0.55
CA ALA A 96 -15.97 0.57 0.59
C ALA A 96 -16.75 0.98 -0.68
N ALA A 97 -17.97 0.47 -0.83
CA ALA A 97 -18.81 0.76 -2.00
C ALA A 97 -19.22 2.25 -2.09
N ASP A 98 -19.22 2.97 -0.98
CA ASP A 98 -19.47 4.40 -0.90
C ASP A 98 -18.19 5.25 -1.08
N GLY A 99 -17.05 4.62 -1.36
CA GLY A 99 -15.75 5.26 -1.55
C GLY A 99 -14.99 5.54 -0.25
N ALA A 100 -15.52 5.20 0.92
CA ALA A 100 -14.81 5.40 2.19
C ALA A 100 -13.60 4.48 2.30
N LEU A 101 -12.45 5.02 2.71
CA LEU A 101 -11.26 4.22 2.99
C LEU A 101 -11.54 3.21 4.11
N ASN A 102 -11.39 1.93 3.79
CA ASN A 102 -11.53 0.88 4.78
C ASN A 102 -10.29 0.84 5.71
N ARG A 103 -10.34 1.58 6.80
CA ARG A 103 -9.29 1.62 7.82
C ARG A 103 -9.27 0.39 8.74
N THR A 104 -10.20 -0.54 8.56
CA THR A 104 -10.28 -1.74 9.41
C THR A 104 -9.33 -2.85 8.95
N ALA A 105 -8.68 -2.71 7.80
CA ALA A 105 -7.66 -3.64 7.35
C ALA A 105 -6.40 -3.45 8.20
N ARG A 106 -6.25 -4.24 9.26
CA ARG A 106 -5.03 -4.31 10.07
C ARG A 106 -4.14 -5.44 9.57
N GLY A 107 -2.87 -5.17 9.40
CA GLY A 107 -1.89 -6.15 8.98
C GLY A 107 -0.64 -6.12 9.83
N ILE A 108 0.19 -7.14 9.66
CA ILE A 108 1.53 -7.22 10.24
C ILE A 108 2.53 -7.62 9.16
N ASP A 109 3.76 -7.19 9.28
CA ASP A 109 4.90 -7.80 8.62
C ASP A 109 5.71 -8.62 9.62
N VAL A 110 6.28 -9.72 9.15
CA VAL A 110 6.97 -10.67 10.02
C VAL A 110 8.15 -11.35 9.34
N SER A 111 9.12 -11.72 10.14
CA SER A 111 10.31 -12.47 9.74
C SER A 111 10.73 -13.43 10.85
N LYS A 112 11.94 -13.98 10.74
CA LYS A 112 12.55 -14.82 11.80
C LYS A 112 12.63 -14.11 13.15
N PHE A 113 12.62 -12.78 13.17
CA PHE A 113 12.79 -12.00 14.40
C PHE A 113 11.57 -12.06 15.33
N GLN A 114 10.38 -12.37 14.80
CA GLN A 114 9.17 -12.58 15.60
C GLN A 114 9.08 -13.99 16.21
N GLY A 115 10.02 -14.89 15.88
CA GLY A 115 10.09 -16.22 16.45
C GLY A 115 8.88 -17.10 16.10
N ASN A 116 8.29 -17.75 17.11
CA ASN A 116 7.09 -18.56 16.96
C ASN A 116 5.84 -17.69 17.10
N ILE A 117 5.02 -17.69 16.08
CA ILE A 117 3.78 -16.90 16.01
C ILE A 117 2.58 -17.84 16.16
N ASP A 118 1.68 -17.50 17.08
CA ASP A 118 0.33 -18.09 17.13
C ASP A 118 -0.57 -17.33 16.17
N TRP A 119 -0.71 -17.85 14.95
CA TRP A 119 -1.50 -17.24 13.89
C TRP A 119 -2.99 -17.18 14.18
N ASN A 120 -3.52 -18.06 15.02
CA ASN A 120 -4.92 -18.01 15.46
C ASN A 120 -5.12 -16.84 16.43
N ALA A 121 -4.20 -16.62 17.34
CA ALA A 121 -4.23 -15.45 18.23
C ALA A 121 -4.11 -14.15 17.42
N VAL A 122 -3.19 -14.09 16.44
CA VAL A 122 -3.04 -12.95 15.51
C VAL A 122 -4.36 -12.65 14.80
N LYS A 123 -5.02 -13.69 14.25
CA LYS A 123 -6.32 -13.52 13.60
C LYS A 123 -7.41 -13.03 14.56
N SER A 124 -7.43 -13.57 15.78
CA SER A 124 -8.41 -13.20 16.82
C SER A 124 -8.23 -11.76 17.29
N ASP A 125 -7.04 -11.20 17.19
CA ASP A 125 -6.74 -9.78 17.49
C ASP A 125 -7.15 -8.82 16.35
N GLY A 126 -7.85 -9.32 15.34
CA GLY A 126 -8.40 -8.50 14.26
C GLY A 126 -7.40 -8.22 13.12
N ILE A 127 -6.26 -8.90 13.08
CA ILE A 127 -5.34 -8.83 11.94
C ILE A 127 -5.97 -9.55 10.76
N THR A 128 -5.93 -8.94 9.59
CA THR A 128 -6.59 -9.43 8.37
C THR A 128 -5.61 -9.85 7.28
N PHE A 129 -4.35 -9.44 7.38
CA PHE A 129 -3.30 -9.80 6.43
C PHE A 129 -1.91 -9.84 7.07
N ALA A 130 -0.99 -10.52 6.39
CA ALA A 130 0.41 -10.55 6.77
C ALA A 130 1.33 -10.44 5.54
N ILE A 131 2.40 -9.66 5.66
CA ILE A 131 3.49 -9.60 4.70
C ILE A 131 4.69 -10.33 5.33
N ILE A 132 5.13 -11.43 4.73
CA ILE A 132 6.05 -12.37 5.36
C ILE A 132 7.39 -12.33 4.63
N ARG A 133 8.47 -12.09 5.36
CA ARG A 133 9.80 -12.18 4.75
C ARG A 133 10.07 -13.58 4.23
N CYS A 134 10.23 -13.71 2.92
CA CYS A 134 10.57 -15.00 2.32
C CYS A 134 12.08 -15.25 2.31
N GLY A 135 12.88 -14.20 2.18
CA GLY A 135 14.32 -14.31 2.15
C GLY A 135 15.00 -12.94 2.25
N TYR A 136 16.31 -12.97 2.20
CA TYR A 136 17.13 -11.77 2.22
C TYR A 136 18.50 -12.02 1.56
N ARG A 137 19.13 -10.95 1.09
CA ARG A 137 20.56 -10.96 0.74
C ARG A 137 21.36 -10.48 1.93
N GLY A 138 22.36 -11.24 2.34
CA GLY A 138 23.23 -10.88 3.46
C GLY A 138 24.00 -9.58 3.21
N TYR A 139 23.85 -8.59 4.10
CA TYR A 139 24.44 -7.26 3.96
C TYR A 139 25.97 -7.24 3.91
N GLY A 140 26.65 -8.22 4.52
CA GLY A 140 28.11 -8.38 4.48
C GLY A 140 28.56 -9.42 3.44
N SER A 141 27.87 -10.56 3.35
CA SER A 141 28.27 -11.69 2.49
C SER A 141 27.77 -11.61 1.06
N GLY A 142 26.67 -10.90 0.82
CA GLY A 142 25.96 -10.92 -0.46
C GLY A 142 25.23 -12.23 -0.78
N ALA A 143 25.24 -13.19 0.13
CA ALA A 143 24.61 -14.49 -0.06
C ALA A 143 23.09 -14.38 0.00
N LEU A 144 22.39 -15.12 -0.86
CA LEU A 144 20.94 -15.28 -0.81
C LEU A 144 20.58 -16.29 0.28
N VAL A 145 19.65 -15.93 1.15
CA VAL A 145 19.25 -16.75 2.31
C VAL A 145 17.74 -16.78 2.43
N GLU A 146 17.15 -17.97 2.51
CA GLU A 146 15.75 -18.13 2.89
C GLU A 146 15.56 -17.74 4.36
N ASP A 147 14.50 -17.00 4.68
CA ASP A 147 14.16 -16.72 6.07
C ASP A 147 13.77 -18.03 6.77
N SER A 148 14.47 -18.33 7.87
CA SER A 148 14.32 -19.62 8.57
C SER A 148 12.92 -19.92 9.11
N THR A 149 12.04 -18.89 9.15
CA THR A 149 10.66 -19.04 9.61
C THR A 149 9.66 -18.94 8.46
N TYR A 150 10.11 -18.63 7.25
CA TYR A 150 9.24 -18.37 6.11
C TYR A 150 8.18 -19.46 5.89
N ARG A 151 8.62 -20.71 5.72
CA ARG A 151 7.70 -21.81 5.41
C ARG A 151 6.61 -21.99 6.47
N ARG A 152 7.00 -21.89 7.73
CA ARG A 152 6.06 -22.00 8.85
C ARG A 152 5.11 -20.80 8.89
N ASN A 153 5.63 -19.60 8.70
CA ASN A 153 4.84 -18.38 8.81
C ASN A 153 3.81 -18.28 7.67
N ILE A 154 4.21 -18.53 6.42
CA ILE A 154 3.27 -18.45 5.31
C ILE A 154 2.14 -19.49 5.44
N GLN A 155 2.49 -20.73 5.80
CA GLN A 155 1.49 -21.78 5.99
C GLN A 155 0.58 -21.49 7.19
N GLY A 156 1.13 -20.99 8.28
CA GLY A 156 0.36 -20.63 9.47
C GLY A 156 -0.61 -19.48 9.21
N ALA A 157 -0.16 -18.43 8.53
CA ALA A 157 -1.02 -17.29 8.17
C ALA A 157 -2.16 -17.71 7.24
N ILE A 158 -1.87 -18.53 6.21
CA ILE A 158 -2.89 -19.06 5.29
C ILE A 158 -3.90 -19.93 6.04
N ASN A 159 -3.43 -20.84 6.90
CA ASN A 159 -4.31 -21.73 7.67
C ASN A 159 -5.22 -20.94 8.63
N ALA A 160 -4.75 -19.82 9.17
CA ALA A 160 -5.56 -18.91 9.98
C ALA A 160 -6.51 -18.03 9.17
N GLY A 161 -6.52 -18.14 7.84
CA GLY A 161 -7.40 -17.38 6.96
C GLY A 161 -6.98 -15.90 6.81
N LEU A 162 -5.68 -15.59 6.94
CA LEU A 162 -5.13 -14.28 6.61
C LEU A 162 -4.82 -14.19 5.12
N ARG A 163 -5.00 -13.00 4.54
CA ARG A 163 -4.43 -12.71 3.22
C ARG A 163 -2.93 -12.56 3.37
N VAL A 164 -2.16 -13.11 2.43
CA VAL A 164 -0.70 -13.07 2.53
C VAL A 164 -0.06 -12.40 1.33
N GLY A 165 1.02 -11.71 1.59
CA GLY A 165 2.05 -11.30 0.65
C GLY A 165 3.41 -11.68 1.20
N VAL A 166 4.45 -11.50 0.42
CA VAL A 166 5.80 -11.74 0.86
C VAL A 166 6.69 -10.55 0.56
N TYR A 167 7.76 -10.37 1.34
CA TYR A 167 8.81 -9.43 1.01
C TYR A 167 10.17 -10.10 1.00
N PHE A 168 11.08 -9.54 0.20
CA PHE A 168 12.48 -9.92 0.16
C PHE A 168 13.33 -8.74 0.60
N TYR A 169 14.13 -8.93 1.65
CA TYR A 169 15.05 -7.91 2.14
C TYR A 169 16.29 -7.87 1.24
N SER A 170 16.34 -6.87 0.38
CA SER A 170 17.37 -6.72 -0.65
C SER A 170 18.60 -5.99 -0.15
N GLN A 171 19.73 -6.48 -0.57
CA GLN A 171 21.03 -5.80 -0.54
C GLN A 171 21.73 -5.91 -1.91
N ALA A 172 20.95 -6.00 -2.98
CA ALA A 172 21.46 -5.97 -4.35
C ALA A 172 22.22 -4.67 -4.63
N ILE A 173 23.33 -4.76 -5.36
CA ILE A 173 24.17 -3.63 -5.75
C ILE A 173 24.13 -3.35 -7.27
N ASN A 174 23.36 -4.12 -8.01
CA ASN A 174 23.08 -3.95 -9.43
C ASN A 174 21.83 -4.76 -9.81
N GLU A 175 21.33 -4.53 -11.04
CA GLU A 175 20.13 -5.19 -11.55
C GLU A 175 20.27 -6.72 -11.65
N ALA A 176 21.45 -7.22 -11.98
CA ALA A 176 21.68 -8.68 -12.08
C ALA A 176 21.44 -9.36 -10.73
N GLU A 177 21.96 -8.79 -9.63
CA GLU A 177 21.70 -9.28 -8.29
C GLU A 177 20.23 -9.16 -7.88
N ALA A 178 19.54 -8.09 -8.30
CA ALA A 178 18.11 -7.93 -8.05
C ALA A 178 17.27 -9.01 -8.78
N VAL A 179 17.68 -9.40 -10.01
CA VAL A 179 17.07 -10.52 -10.73
C VAL A 179 17.35 -11.85 -10.04
N GLU A 180 18.54 -12.06 -9.48
CA GLU A 180 18.83 -13.27 -8.68
C GLU A 180 17.94 -13.35 -7.44
N GLU A 181 17.73 -12.21 -6.74
CA GLU A 181 16.81 -12.12 -5.60
C GLU A 181 15.38 -12.47 -6.00
N ALA A 182 14.89 -11.88 -7.09
CA ALA A 182 13.57 -12.18 -7.63
C ALA A 182 13.42 -13.65 -8.03
N SER A 183 14.46 -14.26 -8.64
CA SER A 183 14.47 -15.67 -9.02
C SER A 183 14.37 -16.58 -7.80
N MET A 184 15.06 -16.24 -6.71
CA MET A 184 14.89 -16.94 -5.44
C MET A 184 13.47 -16.82 -4.90
N VAL A 185 12.90 -15.60 -4.92
CA VAL A 185 11.51 -15.39 -4.47
C VAL A 185 10.55 -16.26 -5.26
N LEU A 186 10.66 -16.27 -6.60
CA LEU A 186 9.80 -17.09 -7.46
C LEU A 186 9.87 -18.58 -7.11
N SER A 187 11.06 -19.07 -6.79
CA SER A 187 11.23 -20.46 -6.30
C SER A 187 10.55 -20.69 -4.96
N LEU A 188 10.63 -19.72 -4.04
CA LEU A 188 10.06 -19.81 -2.70
C LEU A 188 8.54 -19.73 -2.69
N VAL A 189 7.94 -18.92 -3.58
CA VAL A 189 6.49 -18.66 -3.63
C VAL A 189 5.75 -19.62 -4.56
N SER A 190 6.46 -20.49 -5.27
CA SER A 190 5.86 -21.47 -6.16
C SER A 190 4.81 -22.32 -5.43
N GLY A 191 3.60 -22.34 -5.96
CA GLY A 191 2.46 -23.05 -5.38
C GLY A 191 1.66 -22.30 -4.33
N TYR A 192 2.05 -21.08 -3.95
CA TYR A 192 1.26 -20.23 -3.08
C TYR A 192 0.45 -19.20 -3.87
N SER A 193 -0.78 -18.94 -3.41
CA SER A 193 -1.55 -17.78 -3.84
C SER A 193 -1.17 -16.58 -2.97
N LEU A 194 -0.72 -15.50 -3.61
CA LEU A 194 -0.29 -14.28 -2.94
C LEU A 194 -1.21 -13.11 -3.32
N PRO A 195 -2.40 -13.00 -2.72
CA PRO A 195 -3.33 -11.92 -3.05
C PRO A 195 -2.80 -10.52 -2.73
N LEU A 196 -1.75 -10.42 -1.94
CA LEU A 196 -1.07 -9.15 -1.64
C LEU A 196 0.26 -8.99 -2.40
N GLY A 197 0.65 -9.96 -3.23
CA GLY A 197 1.83 -9.86 -4.07
C GLY A 197 3.17 -10.01 -3.35
N VAL A 198 4.21 -9.52 -4.02
CA VAL A 198 5.62 -9.59 -3.61
C VAL A 198 6.17 -8.18 -3.47
N TYR A 199 6.89 -7.91 -2.40
CA TYR A 199 7.46 -6.60 -2.10
C TYR A 199 8.99 -6.64 -2.16
N TYR A 200 9.57 -5.66 -2.81
CA TYR A 200 11.01 -5.38 -2.76
C TYR A 200 11.30 -4.45 -1.60
N ASP A 201 12.01 -4.94 -0.60
CA ASP A 201 12.37 -4.19 0.59
C ASP A 201 13.85 -3.80 0.54
N THR A 202 14.15 -2.51 0.53
CA THR A 202 15.52 -2.00 0.50
C THR A 202 15.71 -0.90 1.54
N GLU A 203 16.64 -1.14 2.43
CA GLU A 203 16.91 -0.26 3.56
C GLU A 203 18.39 0.07 3.66
N SER A 204 18.68 1.22 4.26
CA SER A 204 20.03 1.54 4.70
C SER A 204 20.30 0.90 6.06
N VAL A 205 21.34 0.06 6.13
CA VAL A 205 21.72 -0.65 7.36
C VAL A 205 23.21 -0.46 7.63
N GLY A 206 23.61 -0.44 8.89
CA GLY A 206 25.01 -0.31 9.27
C GLY A 206 25.87 -1.39 8.60
N GLY A 207 26.85 -0.98 7.79
CA GLY A 207 27.70 -1.88 7.01
C GLY A 207 27.02 -2.53 5.79
N GLY A 208 25.83 -2.07 5.39
CA GLY A 208 25.10 -2.60 4.26
C GLY A 208 25.80 -2.32 2.93
N ARG A 209 25.94 -3.35 2.10
CA ARG A 209 26.60 -3.28 0.78
C ARG A 209 25.84 -2.36 -0.21
N ALA A 210 24.54 -2.26 -0.08
CA ALA A 210 23.70 -1.41 -0.92
C ALA A 210 23.67 0.08 -0.50
N ASN A 211 24.31 0.44 0.62
CA ASN A 211 24.31 1.82 1.11
C ASN A 211 25.00 2.83 0.16
N ALA A 212 25.97 2.33 -0.63
CA ALA A 212 26.72 3.16 -1.56
C ALA A 212 25.96 3.47 -2.87
N LEU A 213 24.82 2.83 -3.10
CA LEU A 213 24.03 3.05 -4.30
C LEU A 213 23.43 4.46 -4.33
N SER A 214 23.51 5.10 -5.48
CA SER A 214 22.72 6.27 -5.79
C SER A 214 21.22 5.94 -5.84
N ALA A 215 20.37 6.95 -5.78
CA ALA A 215 18.93 6.77 -5.94
C ALA A 215 18.55 6.10 -7.28
N ALA A 216 19.27 6.45 -8.36
CA ALA A 216 19.03 5.87 -9.69
C ALA A 216 19.36 4.37 -9.71
N GLU A 217 20.51 3.97 -9.17
CA GLU A 217 20.91 2.56 -9.10
C GLU A 217 19.98 1.73 -8.22
N ARG A 218 19.57 2.29 -7.09
CA ARG A 218 18.59 1.64 -6.21
C ARG A 218 17.25 1.46 -6.90
N THR A 219 16.81 2.46 -7.65
CA THR A 219 15.57 2.36 -8.46
C THR A 219 15.72 1.32 -9.56
N ALA A 220 16.85 1.25 -10.25
CA ALA A 220 17.11 0.24 -11.28
C ALA A 220 17.04 -1.19 -10.70
N CYS A 221 17.62 -1.43 -9.53
CA CYS A 221 17.48 -2.71 -8.83
C CYS A 221 16.02 -3.03 -8.52
N ALA A 222 15.26 -2.08 -7.97
CA ALA A 222 13.85 -2.29 -7.64
C ALA A 222 13.01 -2.59 -8.89
N VAL A 223 13.25 -1.87 -9.99
CA VAL A 223 12.58 -2.12 -11.27
C VAL A 223 12.90 -3.52 -11.79
N ALA A 224 14.18 -3.91 -11.83
CA ALA A 224 14.60 -5.23 -12.32
C ALA A 224 13.98 -6.37 -11.50
N PHE A 225 13.93 -6.23 -10.18
CA PHE A 225 13.25 -7.18 -9.30
C PHE A 225 11.76 -7.27 -9.63
N CYS A 226 11.05 -6.15 -9.60
CA CYS A 226 9.62 -6.11 -9.80
C CYS A 226 9.19 -6.59 -11.19
N GLU A 227 9.94 -6.24 -12.24
CA GLU A 227 9.66 -6.73 -13.61
C GLU A 227 9.86 -8.25 -13.72
N THR A 228 10.87 -8.80 -13.06
CA THR A 228 11.07 -10.25 -13.00
C THR A 228 9.90 -10.95 -12.32
N ILE A 229 9.43 -10.42 -11.19
CA ILE A 229 8.27 -10.97 -10.46
C ILE A 229 6.99 -10.87 -11.30
N ARG A 230 6.74 -9.72 -11.94
CA ARG A 230 5.55 -9.50 -12.80
C ARG A 230 5.56 -10.39 -14.03
N SER A 231 6.71 -10.61 -14.65
CA SER A 231 6.87 -11.49 -15.80
C SER A 231 6.49 -12.95 -15.50
N ALA A 232 6.56 -13.36 -14.24
CA ALA A 232 6.12 -14.67 -13.76
C ALA A 232 4.65 -14.70 -13.31
N GLY A 233 3.89 -13.59 -13.48
CA GLY A 233 2.45 -13.51 -13.20
C GLY A 233 2.08 -13.12 -11.77
N TYR A 234 3.04 -12.71 -10.94
CA TYR A 234 2.76 -12.16 -9.60
C TYR A 234 2.66 -10.65 -9.64
N SER A 235 1.91 -10.07 -8.68
CA SER A 235 1.95 -8.63 -8.43
C SER A 235 3.24 -8.26 -7.68
N ALA A 236 3.84 -7.11 -8.03
CA ALA A 236 5.02 -6.56 -7.34
C ALA A 236 5.01 -5.03 -7.40
#